data_3398a1bba44fbf11ae05b4120c7ab520
#
_entry.id   3398a1bba44fbf11ae05b4120c7ab520
#
_cell.length_a   1.000
_cell.length_b   1.000
_cell.length_c   1.000
_cell.angle_alpha   90.00
_cell.angle_beta   90.00
_cell.angle_gamma   90.00
#
_symmetry.space_group_name_H-M   'P 1'
#
loop_
_entity.id
_entity.type
_entity.pdbx_description
1 polymer ?
#
loop_
_entity_poly.entity_id
_entity_poly.type
_entity_poly.pdbx_seq_one_letter_code
_entity_poly.pdbx_strand_id
1 'polypeptide(L)'
;LIMARRCTLEGISVEGVYELMPYANGLRRNVKNCLDDFGIPLHLSTTVTRVIGHDRVEAVEVSQVDEHLAPIPGTERIVPCDTLLLSVGLIPENELSVGAGVELDPRTRGAVVDQSLQTVVPGIFACGNVLQVHDLADNVTTESERAGAAAASYALGSSTDADAGAPDAGCKLMVSPAGIAGY
;
A
#
# COMPACT_ATOMS: atom_id res chain seq x y z
N LEU A 1 -3.24 -0.35 13.42
CA LEU A 1 -4.10 -1.06 14.41
C LEU A 1 -3.35 -2.19 15.10
N ILE A 2 -2.91 -3.22 14.37
CA ILE A 2 -2.24 -4.42 14.94
C ILE A 2 -0.96 -4.04 15.68
N MET A 3 -0.15 -3.13 15.13
CA MET A 3 1.09 -2.69 15.78
C MET A 3 0.82 -1.91 17.07
N ALA A 4 -0.23 -1.09 17.13
CA ALA A 4 -0.61 -0.39 18.36
C ALA A 4 -0.89 -1.39 19.50
N ARG A 5 -1.70 -2.41 19.23
CA ARG A 5 -1.90 -3.53 20.18
C ARG A 5 -0.59 -4.21 20.57
N ARG A 6 0.27 -4.51 19.60
CA ARG A 6 1.56 -5.17 19.87
C ARG A 6 2.45 -4.33 20.78
N CYS A 7 2.55 -3.02 20.52
CA CYS A 7 3.29 -2.10 21.37
C CYS A 7 2.78 -2.14 22.81
N THR A 8 1.47 -2.10 23.02
CA THR A 8 0.87 -2.19 24.37
C THR A 8 1.22 -3.51 25.06
N LEU A 9 1.20 -4.65 24.32
CA LEU A 9 1.58 -5.95 24.87
C LEU A 9 3.06 -6.04 25.27
N GLU A 10 3.92 -5.24 24.64
CA GLU A 10 5.35 -5.12 24.98
C GLU A 10 5.60 -4.06 26.08
N GLY A 11 4.54 -3.49 26.67
CA GLY A 11 4.65 -2.54 27.76
C GLY A 11 4.87 -1.08 27.33
N ILE A 12 4.68 -0.76 26.05
CA ILE A 12 4.76 0.60 25.52
C ILE A 12 3.39 1.28 25.71
N SER A 13 3.38 2.51 26.26
CA SER A 13 2.18 3.35 26.30
C SER A 13 1.87 3.87 24.90
N VAL A 14 0.69 3.55 24.38
CA VAL A 14 0.21 4.03 23.09
C VAL A 14 -0.77 5.18 23.31
N GLU A 15 -0.34 6.41 23.04
CA GLU A 15 -1.12 7.64 23.25
C GLU A 15 -2.33 7.75 22.32
N GLY A 16 -2.27 7.14 21.14
CA GLY A 16 -3.39 7.10 20.22
C GLY A 16 -3.01 6.63 18.82
N VAL A 17 -4.04 6.37 18.04
CA VAL A 17 -3.96 6.10 16.60
C VAL A 17 -4.67 7.24 15.88
N TYR A 18 -4.00 7.84 14.92
CA TYR A 18 -4.47 8.98 14.14
C TYR A 18 -4.69 8.55 12.71
N GLU A 19 -5.92 8.65 12.24
CA GLU A 19 -6.34 8.24 10.90
C GLU A 19 -6.80 9.47 10.12
N LEU A 20 -6.21 9.67 8.96
CA LEU A 20 -6.51 10.77 8.07
C LEU A 20 -7.95 10.73 7.56
N MET A 21 -8.46 9.53 7.29
CA MET A 21 -9.81 9.31 6.77
C MET A 21 -10.87 9.44 7.88
N PRO A 22 -12.12 9.76 7.52
CA PRO A 22 -13.24 9.79 8.48
C PRO A 22 -13.69 8.38 8.94
N TYR A 23 -12.97 7.36 8.56
CA TYR A 23 -13.20 5.97 8.94
C TYR A 23 -11.88 5.21 9.06
N ALA A 24 -11.83 4.18 9.89
CA ALA A 24 -10.66 3.33 10.00
C ALA A 24 -10.54 2.42 8.76
N ASN A 25 -9.45 2.58 8.03
CA ASN A 25 -9.15 1.75 6.86
C ASN A 25 -8.57 0.40 7.28
N GLY A 26 -9.42 -0.45 7.83
CA GLY A 26 -9.03 -1.78 8.32
C GLY A 26 -10.26 -2.61 8.69
N LEU A 27 -10.04 -3.91 8.91
CA LEU A 27 -11.13 -4.79 9.30
C LEU A 27 -11.72 -4.34 10.65
N ARG A 28 -13.05 -4.25 10.75
CA ARG A 28 -13.77 -3.86 11.97
C ARG A 28 -13.34 -4.66 13.21
N ARG A 29 -13.04 -5.96 13.03
CA ARG A 29 -12.51 -6.80 14.11
C ARG A 29 -11.16 -6.30 14.65
N ASN A 30 -10.33 -5.69 13.79
CA ASN A 30 -9.03 -5.18 14.23
C ASN A 30 -9.18 -3.86 15.00
N VAL A 31 -10.17 -3.02 14.68
CA VAL A 31 -10.49 -1.85 15.50
C VAL A 31 -10.85 -2.31 16.91
N LYS A 32 -11.81 -3.23 17.02
CA LYS A 32 -12.22 -3.75 18.33
C LYS A 32 -11.07 -4.44 19.08
N ASN A 33 -10.44 -5.44 18.46
CA ASN A 33 -9.48 -6.32 19.15
C ASN A 33 -8.11 -5.67 19.36
N CYS A 34 -7.81 -4.58 18.67
CA CYS A 34 -6.49 -3.94 18.76
C CYS A 34 -6.52 -2.54 19.38
N LEU A 35 -7.66 -1.88 19.40
CA LEU A 35 -7.80 -0.55 20.00
C LEU A 35 -8.81 -0.58 21.15
N ASP A 36 -10.08 -0.90 20.92
CA ASP A 36 -11.13 -0.81 21.94
C ASP A 36 -10.81 -1.69 23.16
N ASP A 37 -10.42 -2.95 22.93
CA ASP A 37 -10.11 -3.91 23.99
C ASP A 37 -8.87 -3.51 24.81
N PHE A 38 -8.03 -2.61 24.27
CA PHE A 38 -6.82 -2.08 24.92
C PHE A 38 -6.97 -0.62 25.38
N GLY A 39 -8.13 -0.02 25.16
CA GLY A 39 -8.38 1.39 25.53
C GLY A 39 -7.53 2.40 24.75
N ILE A 40 -7.04 2.04 23.55
CA ILE A 40 -6.23 2.93 22.72
C ILE A 40 -7.15 3.86 21.93
N PRO A 41 -7.01 5.18 22.08
CA PRO A 41 -7.86 6.14 21.37
C PRO A 41 -7.64 6.11 19.86
N LEU A 42 -8.74 6.14 19.09
CA LEU A 42 -8.73 6.30 17.64
C LEU A 42 -9.24 7.70 17.29
N HIS A 43 -8.41 8.50 16.65
CA HIS A 43 -8.73 9.85 16.19
C HIS A 43 -8.88 9.82 14.67
N LEU A 44 -10.12 9.91 14.19
CA LEU A 44 -10.45 9.98 12.76
C LEU A 44 -10.34 11.42 12.24
N SER A 45 -10.26 11.59 10.93
CA SER A 45 -10.09 12.88 10.25
C SER A 45 -8.99 13.72 10.90
N THR A 46 -7.88 13.08 11.27
CA THR A 46 -6.80 13.72 12.00
C THR A 46 -5.44 13.25 11.46
N THR A 47 -4.52 14.19 11.26
CA THR A 47 -3.18 13.87 10.78
C THR A 47 -2.09 14.54 11.62
N VAL A 48 -0.86 14.03 11.52
CA VAL A 48 0.33 14.68 12.09
C VAL A 48 0.77 15.77 11.12
N THR A 49 0.86 17.00 11.61
CA THR A 49 1.28 18.17 10.84
C THR A 49 2.73 18.54 11.09
N ARG A 50 3.27 18.19 12.25
CA ARG A 50 4.65 18.49 12.60
C ARG A 50 5.20 17.49 13.61
N VAL A 51 6.48 17.14 13.45
CA VAL A 51 7.25 16.38 14.44
C VAL A 51 8.12 17.36 15.21
N ILE A 52 8.13 17.26 16.54
CA ILE A 52 8.84 18.13 17.47
C ILE A 52 9.94 17.32 18.14
N GLY A 53 11.13 17.89 18.24
CA GLY A 53 12.34 17.31 18.79
C GLY A 53 13.52 17.55 17.86
N HIS A 54 14.73 17.48 18.40
CA HIS A 54 15.97 17.67 17.63
C HIS A 54 16.69 16.34 17.38
N ASP A 55 17.15 15.68 18.43
CA ASP A 55 17.88 14.42 18.34
C ASP A 55 16.95 13.20 18.36
N ARG A 56 15.78 13.37 18.91
CA ARG A 56 14.71 12.37 18.94
C ARG A 56 13.33 13.05 18.96
N VAL A 57 12.29 12.30 18.74
CA VAL A 57 10.91 12.77 18.87
C VAL A 57 10.63 13.08 20.34
N GLU A 58 10.08 14.25 20.63
CA GLU A 58 9.64 14.70 21.95
C GLU A 58 8.12 14.92 21.98
N ALA A 59 7.55 15.26 20.83
CA ALA A 59 6.12 15.40 20.65
C ALA A 59 5.76 15.38 19.15
N VAL A 60 4.49 15.25 18.87
CA VAL A 60 3.92 15.53 17.54
C VAL A 60 2.82 16.58 17.66
N GLU A 61 2.68 17.40 16.64
CA GLU A 61 1.51 18.23 16.47
C GLU A 61 0.53 17.49 15.55
N VAL A 62 -0.72 17.42 15.96
CA VAL A 62 -1.80 16.82 15.19
C VAL A 62 -2.89 17.85 14.94
N SER A 63 -3.55 17.78 13.78
CA SER A 63 -4.65 18.65 13.41
C SER A 63 -5.79 17.84 12.80
N GLN A 64 -7.02 18.31 12.99
CA GLN A 64 -8.15 17.80 12.24
C GLN A 64 -8.00 18.19 10.77
N VAL A 65 -8.59 17.39 9.88
CA VAL A 65 -8.60 17.67 8.44
C VAL A 65 -10.03 17.82 7.93
N ASP A 66 -10.18 18.61 6.91
CA ASP A 66 -11.43 18.83 6.20
C ASP A 66 -11.73 17.71 5.17
N GLU A 67 -12.79 17.89 4.36
CA GLU A 67 -13.19 16.96 3.30
C GLU A 67 -12.16 16.83 2.17
N HIS A 68 -11.25 17.79 2.04
CA HIS A 68 -10.14 17.79 1.08
C HIS A 68 -8.84 17.26 1.69
N LEU A 69 -8.89 16.73 2.92
CA LEU A 69 -7.77 16.22 3.70
C LEU A 69 -6.74 17.31 4.05
N ALA A 70 -7.15 18.58 4.01
CA ALA A 70 -6.31 19.71 4.40
C ALA A 70 -6.46 19.99 5.90
N PRO A 71 -5.34 20.25 6.63
CA PRO A 71 -5.41 20.60 8.04
C PRO A 71 -6.26 21.85 8.30
N ILE A 72 -7.16 21.75 9.26
CA ILE A 72 -8.04 22.86 9.65
C ILE A 72 -7.30 23.75 10.67
N PRO A 73 -7.03 25.05 10.34
CA PRO A 73 -6.36 25.96 11.24
C PRO A 73 -7.13 26.14 12.58
N GLY A 74 -6.39 26.16 13.68
CA GLY A 74 -6.98 26.33 15.03
C GLY A 74 -7.41 25.01 15.68
N THR A 75 -7.17 23.86 15.04
CA THR A 75 -7.43 22.53 15.62
C THR A 75 -6.15 21.82 16.05
N GLU A 76 -5.01 22.50 15.95
CA GLU A 76 -3.70 21.95 16.27
C GLU A 76 -3.61 21.59 17.77
N ARG A 77 -3.07 20.40 18.02
CA ARG A 77 -2.85 19.88 19.38
C ARG A 77 -1.48 19.23 19.46
N ILE A 78 -0.73 19.55 20.51
CA ILE A 78 0.55 18.89 20.80
C ILE A 78 0.28 17.61 21.60
N VAL A 79 0.84 16.50 21.12
CA VAL A 79 0.80 15.20 21.78
C VAL A 79 2.24 14.84 22.15
N PRO A 80 2.60 14.86 23.45
CA PRO A 80 3.90 14.40 23.89
C PRO A 80 4.09 12.91 23.57
N CYS A 81 5.19 12.57 22.95
CA CYS A 81 5.57 11.19 22.67
C CYS A 81 7.06 11.12 22.35
N ASP A 82 7.66 9.96 22.52
CA ASP A 82 9.06 9.71 22.19
C ASP A 82 9.24 8.88 20.93
N THR A 83 8.16 8.39 20.39
CA THR A 83 8.15 7.56 19.19
C THR A 83 6.91 7.83 18.33
N LEU A 84 7.12 7.99 17.04
CA LEU A 84 6.06 8.09 16.02
C LEU A 84 6.17 6.92 15.06
N LEU A 85 5.12 6.11 14.93
CA LEU A 85 5.01 5.06 13.93
C LEU A 85 4.15 5.55 12.76
N LEU A 86 4.72 5.54 11.57
CA LEU A 86 4.05 5.96 10.34
C LEU A 86 3.47 4.74 9.62
N SER A 87 2.21 4.85 9.20
CA SER A 87 1.52 3.86 8.37
C SER A 87 0.74 4.62 7.29
N VAL A 88 1.47 5.30 6.43
CA VAL A 88 0.97 6.28 5.45
C VAL A 88 0.75 5.70 4.06
N GLY A 89 0.66 4.37 3.95
CA GLY A 89 0.49 3.65 2.70
C GLY A 89 1.79 3.03 2.19
N LEU A 90 1.63 2.23 1.17
CA LEU A 90 2.71 1.55 0.48
C LEU A 90 2.86 2.12 -0.93
N ILE A 91 4.08 2.14 -1.43
CA ILE A 91 4.41 2.50 -2.81
C ILE A 91 5.13 1.30 -3.41
N PRO A 92 4.77 0.86 -4.63
CA PRO A 92 5.52 -0.17 -5.33
C PRO A 92 6.98 0.21 -5.46
N GLU A 93 7.89 -0.62 -4.91
CA GLU A 93 9.33 -0.39 -4.99
C GLU A 93 9.90 -1.04 -6.25
N ASN A 94 10.27 -0.24 -7.21
CA ASN A 94 10.67 -0.68 -8.55
C ASN A 94 12.05 -0.22 -8.99
N GLU A 95 12.95 0.12 -8.06
CA GLU A 95 14.30 0.56 -8.40
C GLU A 95 15.04 -0.49 -9.23
N LEU A 96 14.97 -1.76 -8.82
CA LEU A 96 15.59 -2.86 -9.57
C LEU A 96 14.91 -3.10 -10.93
N SER A 97 13.58 -2.98 -10.97
CA SER A 97 12.81 -3.13 -12.22
C SER A 97 13.21 -2.06 -13.24
N VAL A 98 13.31 -0.81 -12.80
CA VAL A 98 13.78 0.31 -13.64
C VAL A 98 15.21 0.09 -14.10
N GLY A 99 16.11 -0.36 -13.21
CA GLY A 99 17.49 -0.71 -13.55
C GLY A 99 17.59 -1.82 -14.59
N ALA A 100 16.61 -2.72 -14.67
CA ALA A 100 16.48 -3.77 -15.67
C ALA A 100 15.77 -3.32 -16.97
N GLY A 101 15.38 -2.05 -17.08
CA GLY A 101 14.72 -1.49 -18.25
C GLY A 101 13.19 -1.75 -18.29
N VAL A 102 12.59 -2.13 -17.18
CA VAL A 102 11.13 -2.34 -17.09
C VAL A 102 10.42 -0.98 -17.10
N GLU A 103 9.40 -0.85 -17.93
CA GLU A 103 8.52 0.32 -17.97
C GLU A 103 7.52 0.29 -16.81
N LEU A 104 7.31 1.45 -16.18
CA LEU A 104 6.35 1.61 -15.09
C LEU A 104 5.10 2.39 -15.55
N ASP A 105 3.93 1.97 -15.07
CA ASP A 105 2.70 2.75 -15.24
C ASP A 105 2.73 3.97 -14.29
N PRO A 106 2.57 5.20 -14.81
CA PRO A 106 2.68 6.42 -14.00
C PRO A 106 1.59 6.56 -12.93
N ARG A 107 0.48 5.84 -13.04
CA ARG A 107 -0.64 5.89 -12.09
C ARG A 107 -0.44 4.92 -10.93
N THR A 108 -0.09 3.67 -11.23
CA THR A 108 0.12 2.63 -10.21
C THR A 108 1.53 2.60 -9.67
N ARG A 109 2.50 3.15 -10.41
CA ARG A 109 3.95 3.03 -10.18
C ARG A 109 4.47 1.59 -10.22
N GLY A 110 3.63 0.64 -10.61
CA GLY A 110 4.00 -0.75 -10.85
C GLY A 110 4.48 -0.97 -12.27
N ALA A 111 5.07 -2.13 -12.52
CA ALA A 111 5.52 -2.53 -13.85
C ALA A 111 4.34 -2.61 -14.83
N VAL A 112 4.56 -2.21 -16.08
CA VAL A 112 3.64 -2.51 -17.18
C VAL A 112 3.81 -3.98 -17.52
N VAL A 113 2.74 -4.76 -17.42
CA VAL A 113 2.74 -6.20 -17.67
C VAL A 113 1.61 -6.60 -18.60
N ASP A 114 1.80 -7.73 -19.27
CA ASP A 114 0.77 -8.39 -20.04
C ASP A 114 -0.13 -9.29 -19.17
N GLN A 115 -1.04 -10.04 -19.80
CA GLN A 115 -1.96 -10.95 -19.12
C GLN A 115 -1.28 -12.12 -18.39
N SER A 116 -0.04 -12.46 -18.73
CA SER A 116 0.80 -13.45 -18.07
C SER A 116 1.71 -12.88 -16.99
N LEU A 117 1.56 -11.59 -16.69
CA LEU A 117 2.38 -10.83 -15.74
C LEU A 117 3.85 -10.68 -16.20
N GLN A 118 4.12 -10.88 -17.49
CA GLN A 118 5.41 -10.58 -18.08
C GLN A 118 5.51 -9.08 -18.37
N THR A 119 6.65 -8.51 -18.06
CA THR A 119 6.94 -7.10 -18.35
C THR A 119 7.30 -6.90 -19.83
N VAL A 120 7.51 -5.65 -20.24
CA VAL A 120 8.05 -5.33 -21.58
C VAL A 120 9.44 -5.92 -21.84
N VAL A 121 10.14 -6.32 -20.79
CA VAL A 121 11.45 -6.98 -20.89
C VAL A 121 11.24 -8.49 -20.86
N PRO A 122 11.56 -9.23 -21.95
CA PRO A 122 11.34 -10.66 -22.01
C PRO A 122 12.03 -11.43 -20.87
N GLY A 123 11.29 -12.35 -20.25
CA GLY A 123 11.80 -13.17 -19.14
C GLY A 123 11.73 -12.48 -17.76
N ILE A 124 11.28 -11.24 -17.68
CA ILE A 124 11.02 -10.54 -16.41
C ILE A 124 9.52 -10.50 -16.16
N PHE A 125 9.11 -11.01 -15.01
CA PHE A 125 7.72 -11.03 -14.53
C PHE A 125 7.58 -10.21 -13.28
N ALA A 126 6.45 -9.56 -13.07
CA ALA A 126 6.17 -8.77 -11.87
C ALA A 126 4.84 -9.17 -11.24
N CYS A 127 4.83 -9.31 -9.90
CA CYS A 127 3.64 -9.63 -9.12
C CYS A 127 3.73 -9.09 -7.70
N GLY A 128 2.62 -9.06 -6.99
CA GLY A 128 2.54 -8.58 -5.62
C GLY A 128 2.69 -7.07 -5.52
N ASN A 129 3.12 -6.58 -4.36
CA ASN A 129 3.17 -5.15 -4.07
C ASN A 129 4.15 -4.34 -4.92
N VAL A 130 5.05 -4.98 -5.64
CA VAL A 130 5.92 -4.33 -6.64
C VAL A 130 5.15 -3.99 -7.92
N LEU A 131 4.09 -4.75 -8.23
CA LEU A 131 3.20 -4.50 -9.36
C LEU A 131 2.07 -3.53 -8.97
N GLN A 132 1.34 -3.87 -7.91
CA GLN A 132 0.31 -3.04 -7.32
C GLN A 132 0.15 -3.37 -5.84
N VAL A 133 -0.24 -2.39 -5.03
CA VAL A 133 -0.47 -2.61 -3.61
C VAL A 133 -1.77 -3.38 -3.41
N HIS A 134 -1.69 -4.48 -2.66
CA HIS A 134 -2.82 -5.32 -2.31
C HIS A 134 -3.20 -5.16 -0.84
N ASP A 135 -4.50 -5.10 -0.54
CA ASP A 135 -5.01 -5.04 0.83
C ASP A 135 -4.95 -6.40 1.55
N LEU A 136 -4.98 -7.50 0.79
CA LEU A 136 -5.01 -8.87 1.32
C LEU A 136 -3.89 -9.71 0.72
N ALA A 137 -3.19 -10.44 1.60
CA ALA A 137 -2.12 -11.37 1.21
C ALA A 137 -2.61 -12.48 0.27
N ASP A 138 -3.88 -12.90 0.39
CA ASP A 138 -4.48 -13.92 -0.47
C ASP A 138 -4.48 -13.51 -1.95
N ASN A 139 -4.71 -12.22 -2.24
CA ASN A 139 -4.65 -11.68 -3.59
C ASN A 139 -3.21 -11.74 -4.14
N VAL A 140 -2.23 -11.40 -3.29
CA VAL A 140 -0.81 -11.51 -3.64
C VAL A 140 -0.44 -12.95 -3.98
N THR A 141 -0.90 -13.91 -3.18
CA THR A 141 -0.64 -15.34 -3.41
C THR A 141 -1.16 -15.79 -4.77
N THR A 142 -2.43 -15.51 -5.07
CA THR A 142 -3.06 -15.90 -6.35
C THR A 142 -2.34 -15.25 -7.55
N GLU A 143 -1.97 -13.97 -7.43
CA GLU A 143 -1.23 -13.28 -8.48
C GLU A 143 0.17 -13.87 -8.68
N SER A 144 0.86 -14.19 -7.57
CA SER A 144 2.21 -14.76 -7.60
C SER A 144 2.24 -16.17 -8.18
N GLU A 145 1.22 -17.00 -7.90
CA GLU A 145 1.07 -18.32 -8.50
C GLU A 145 0.93 -18.23 -10.02
N ARG A 146 0.16 -17.27 -10.53
CA ARG A 146 0.02 -17.02 -11.97
C ARG A 146 1.34 -16.58 -12.60
N ALA A 147 2.03 -15.61 -11.99
CA ALA A 147 3.33 -15.13 -12.45
C ALA A 147 4.37 -16.26 -12.46
N GLY A 148 4.41 -17.09 -11.41
CA GLY A 148 5.31 -18.23 -11.31
C GLY A 148 5.06 -19.29 -12.37
N ALA A 149 3.79 -19.62 -12.64
CA ALA A 149 3.42 -20.56 -13.69
C ALA A 149 3.82 -20.04 -15.09
N ALA A 150 3.59 -18.75 -15.36
CA ALA A 150 3.97 -18.10 -16.61
C ALA A 150 5.50 -18.07 -16.79
N ALA A 151 6.23 -17.72 -15.74
CA ALA A 151 7.69 -17.70 -15.75
C ALA A 151 8.28 -19.12 -16.00
N ALA A 152 7.71 -20.13 -15.37
CA ALA A 152 8.11 -21.53 -15.60
C ALA A 152 7.86 -21.97 -17.06
N SER A 153 6.70 -21.64 -17.61
CA SER A 153 6.37 -21.93 -19.02
C SER A 153 7.34 -21.23 -19.98
N TYR A 154 7.65 -19.97 -19.71
CA TYR A 154 8.64 -19.22 -20.48
C TYR A 154 10.03 -19.89 -20.42
N ALA A 155 10.51 -20.24 -19.24
CA ALA A 155 11.82 -20.86 -19.05
C ALA A 155 11.94 -22.25 -19.72
N LEU A 156 10.85 -23.00 -19.79
CA LEU A 156 10.79 -24.32 -20.44
C LEU A 156 10.63 -24.22 -21.95
N GLY A 157 10.50 -23.01 -22.51
CA GLY A 157 10.23 -22.85 -23.96
C GLY A 157 8.88 -23.42 -24.38
N SER A 158 8.02 -23.77 -23.44
CA SER A 158 6.64 -24.12 -23.73
C SER A 158 5.90 -22.81 -23.98
N SER A 159 5.68 -22.50 -25.27
CA SER A 159 4.63 -21.55 -25.62
C SER A 159 3.35 -22.07 -24.97
N THR A 160 2.89 -21.46 -23.91
CA THR A 160 1.49 -21.57 -23.55
C THR A 160 0.75 -21.11 -24.82
N ASP A 161 -0.17 -21.93 -25.34
CA ASP A 161 -1.05 -21.58 -26.43
C ASP A 161 -1.94 -20.36 -26.10
N ALA A 162 -1.36 -19.29 -25.62
CA ALA A 162 -1.89 -17.94 -25.67
C ALA A 162 -1.83 -17.38 -27.09
N ASP A 163 -1.20 -18.11 -28.01
CA ASP A 163 -1.14 -17.81 -29.44
C ASP A 163 -2.29 -18.45 -30.25
N ALA A 164 -3.28 -19.04 -29.59
CA ALA A 164 -4.55 -19.32 -30.22
C ALA A 164 -5.34 -18.01 -30.42
N GLY A 165 -4.93 -17.24 -31.39
CA GLY A 165 -5.56 -15.98 -31.77
C GLY A 165 -4.75 -14.77 -31.36
N ALA A 166 -3.52 -14.63 -31.91
CA ALA A 166 -2.92 -13.32 -32.00
C ALA A 166 -3.90 -12.40 -32.73
N PRO A 167 -4.56 -11.46 -32.06
CA PRO A 167 -5.20 -10.39 -32.79
C PRO A 167 -4.06 -9.63 -33.45
N ASP A 168 -4.25 -9.39 -34.71
CA ASP A 168 -3.50 -8.50 -35.55
C ASP A 168 -2.81 -7.38 -34.75
N ALA A 169 -1.56 -7.09 -35.08
CA ALA A 169 -0.62 -6.22 -34.35
C ALA A 169 -1.12 -4.77 -34.09
N GLY A 170 -2.30 -4.65 -33.56
CA GLY A 170 -2.99 -3.38 -33.28
C GLY A 170 -3.87 -3.36 -32.03
N CYS A 171 -4.21 -4.49 -31.43
CA CYS A 171 -5.06 -4.50 -30.26
C CYS A 171 -4.24 -4.66 -28.96
N LYS A 172 -3.66 -3.56 -28.50
CA LYS A 172 -3.25 -3.43 -27.10
C LYS A 172 -4.52 -3.25 -26.28
N LEU A 173 -5.02 -4.33 -25.68
CA LEU A 173 -6.04 -4.24 -24.66
C LEU A 173 -5.40 -3.59 -23.42
N MET A 174 -5.45 -2.28 -23.35
CA MET A 174 -5.19 -1.55 -22.12
C MET A 174 -6.39 -1.78 -21.22
N VAL A 175 -6.32 -2.76 -20.33
CA VAL A 175 -7.22 -2.82 -19.19
C VAL A 175 -6.81 -1.69 -18.25
N SER A 176 -7.39 -0.52 -18.49
CA SER A 176 -7.37 0.53 -17.50
C SER A 176 -8.27 0.06 -16.35
N PRO A 177 -7.80 -0.02 -15.10
CA PRO A 177 -8.70 -0.12 -13.98
C PRO A 177 -9.51 1.18 -13.91
N ALA A 178 -10.58 1.24 -14.69
CA ALA A 178 -11.58 2.27 -14.55
C ALA A 178 -12.31 1.98 -13.24
N GLY A 179 -12.07 2.80 -12.24
CA GLY A 179 -12.93 2.89 -11.07
C GLY A 179 -12.45 2.19 -9.80
N ILE A 180 -11.22 2.42 -9.38
CA ILE A 180 -10.97 2.61 -7.97
C ILE A 180 -10.75 4.12 -7.80
N ALA A 181 -11.87 4.81 -7.76
CA ALA A 181 -11.89 6.18 -7.29
C ALA A 181 -11.53 6.17 -5.81
N GLY A 182 -10.55 6.95 -5.46
CA GLY A 182 -10.38 7.50 -4.14
C GLY A 182 -9.70 6.60 -3.14
N TYR A 183 -8.41 6.73 -3.12
CA TYR A 183 -7.67 6.83 -1.86
C TYR A 183 -6.91 8.15 -1.91
#